data_7d660045630acce363ed918e49163d67
#
_entry.id   7d660045630acce363ed918e49163d67
#
_cell.length_a   1.000
_cell.length_b   1.000
_cell.length_c   1.000
_cell.angle_alpha   90.00
_cell.angle_beta   90.00
_cell.angle_gamma   90.00
#
_symmetry.space_group_name_H-M   'P 1'
#
loop_
_entity.id
_entity.type
_entity.pdbx_description
1 polymer ?
#
loop_
_entity_poly.entity_id
_entity_poly.type
_entity_poly.pdbx_seq_one_letter_code
_entity_poly.pdbx_strand_id
1 'polypeptide(L)'
;MSRVVDLSPSEVEKLINDDVVMIDVRREDEFKHTGIIKNSHKMTFFDMFGNCDVPTWLSKFEKLVKSKDQLVVLICAHANRTRTIADFLIQNHGYTNIAHLEGGIANWLDEGRETVFN
;
A
#
# COMPACT_ATOMS: atom_id res chain seq x y z
N MET A 1 19.88 -5.28 -6.61
CA MET A 1 18.96 -4.14 -6.51
C MET A 1 17.56 -4.60 -6.16
N SER A 2 16.98 -3.96 -5.18
CA SER A 2 15.61 -4.29 -4.80
C SER A 2 14.61 -3.69 -5.78
N ARG A 3 13.50 -4.40 -5.96
CA ARG A 3 12.38 -3.95 -6.79
C ARG A 3 11.10 -4.21 -6.02
N VAL A 4 10.04 -3.47 -6.37
CA VAL A 4 8.72 -3.76 -5.82
C VAL A 4 8.28 -5.16 -6.28
N VAL A 5 7.72 -5.92 -5.34
CA VAL A 5 7.26 -7.29 -5.61
C VAL A 5 5.74 -7.26 -5.82
N ASP A 6 5.29 -7.88 -6.91
CA ASP A 6 3.85 -8.02 -7.16
C ASP A 6 3.32 -9.20 -6.34
N LEU A 7 2.32 -8.93 -5.48
CA LEU A 7 1.61 -9.97 -4.74
C LEU A 7 0.19 -10.06 -5.26
N SER A 8 -0.25 -11.28 -5.56
CA SER A 8 -1.63 -11.51 -5.99
C SER A 8 -2.61 -11.23 -4.85
N PRO A 9 -3.90 -10.99 -5.15
CA PRO A 9 -4.90 -10.87 -4.08
C PRO A 9 -4.91 -12.07 -3.14
N SER A 10 -4.74 -13.28 -3.64
CA SER A 10 -4.66 -14.48 -2.82
C SER A 10 -3.48 -14.44 -1.84
N GLU A 11 -2.32 -13.97 -2.30
CA GLU A 11 -1.14 -13.85 -1.45
C GLU A 11 -1.32 -12.77 -0.38
N VAL A 12 -1.89 -11.63 -0.76
CA VAL A 12 -2.17 -10.54 0.19
C VAL A 12 -3.18 -10.99 1.25
N GLU A 13 -4.23 -11.72 0.84
CA GLU A 13 -5.23 -12.21 1.78
C GLU A 13 -4.61 -13.08 2.88
N LYS A 14 -3.63 -13.89 2.53
CA LYS A 14 -2.93 -14.74 3.50
C LYS A 14 -2.14 -13.92 4.52
N LEU A 15 -1.77 -12.70 4.19
CA LEU A 15 -0.97 -11.84 5.07
C LEU A 15 -1.82 -10.99 6.03
N ILE A 16 -3.13 -10.96 5.88
CA ILE A 16 -4.01 -10.06 6.65
C ILE A 16 -3.85 -10.25 8.15
N ASN A 17 -3.64 -11.48 8.61
CA ASN A 17 -3.54 -11.79 10.03
C ASN A 17 -2.11 -12.06 10.51
N ASP A 18 -1.10 -11.70 9.70
CA ASP A 18 0.30 -12.04 9.98
C ASP A 18 1.14 -10.87 10.49
N ASP A 19 0.52 -9.81 10.99
CA ASP A 19 1.21 -8.58 11.47
C ASP A 19 2.07 -7.92 10.39
N VAL A 20 1.77 -8.16 9.12
CA VAL A 20 2.45 -7.48 8.00
C VAL A 20 1.87 -6.09 7.85
N VAL A 21 2.73 -5.08 7.74
CA VAL A 21 2.27 -3.71 7.50
C VAL A 21 1.72 -3.60 6.09
N MET A 22 0.44 -3.29 5.98
CA MET A 22 -0.24 -3.03 4.70
C MET A 22 -0.73 -1.59 4.71
N ILE A 23 -0.42 -0.84 3.66
CA ILE A 23 -0.71 0.58 3.58
C ILE A 23 -1.51 0.87 2.33
N ASP A 24 -2.74 1.38 2.52
CA ASP A 24 -3.58 1.85 1.42
C ASP A 24 -3.29 3.33 1.21
N VAL A 25 -2.70 3.66 0.06
CA VAL A 25 -2.21 5.01 -0.23
C VAL A 25 -3.22 5.86 -1.00
N ARG A 26 -4.43 5.33 -1.20
CA ARG A 26 -5.49 6.03 -1.96
C ARG A 26 -6.04 7.23 -1.19
N ARG A 27 -6.95 7.95 -1.81
CA ARG A 27 -7.61 9.11 -1.19
C ARG A 27 -8.79 8.69 -0.31
N GLU A 28 -9.20 9.59 0.58
CA GLU A 28 -10.33 9.37 1.49
C GLU A 28 -11.63 9.05 0.74
N ASP A 29 -11.88 9.71 -0.39
CA ASP A 29 -13.07 9.44 -1.21
C ASP A 29 -13.07 8.01 -1.74
N GLU A 30 -11.89 7.48 -2.10
CA GLU A 30 -11.77 6.09 -2.55
C GLU A 30 -12.03 5.09 -1.41
N PHE A 31 -11.54 5.38 -0.21
CA PHE A 31 -11.82 4.53 0.96
C PHE A 31 -13.32 4.45 1.25
N LYS A 32 -14.01 5.56 1.14
CA LYS A 32 -15.45 5.62 1.39
C LYS A 32 -16.26 4.87 0.32
N HIS A 33 -15.75 4.86 -0.90
CA HIS A 33 -16.43 4.21 -2.03
C HIS A 33 -16.32 2.68 -1.97
N THR A 34 -15.14 2.16 -1.72
CA THR A 34 -14.88 0.71 -1.80
C THR A 34 -14.62 0.03 -0.47
N GLY A 35 -14.33 0.79 0.57
CA GLY A 35 -13.73 0.24 1.78
C GLY A 35 -12.25 -0.05 1.57
N ILE A 36 -11.64 -0.67 2.57
CA ILE A 36 -10.23 -1.02 2.56
C ILE A 36 -10.06 -2.50 2.91
N ILE A 37 -8.89 -3.05 2.61
CA ILE A 37 -8.56 -4.40 3.05
C ILE A 37 -8.40 -4.38 4.57
N LYS A 38 -8.95 -5.36 5.24
CA LYS A 38 -8.89 -5.48 6.71
C LYS A 38 -7.43 -5.37 7.18
N ASN A 39 -7.23 -4.62 8.24
CA ASN A 39 -5.92 -4.38 8.88
C ASN A 39 -4.96 -3.51 8.07
N SER A 40 -5.36 -2.96 6.93
CA SER A 40 -4.53 -2.00 6.22
C SER A 40 -4.64 -0.62 6.88
N HIS A 41 -3.57 0.17 6.73
CA HIS A 41 -3.51 1.54 7.25
C HIS A 41 -3.86 2.53 6.14
N LYS A 42 -4.77 3.45 6.43
CA LYS A 42 -5.15 4.51 5.47
C LYS A 42 -4.12 5.63 5.55
N MET A 43 -3.27 5.73 4.54
CA MET A 43 -2.21 6.74 4.50
C MET A 43 -2.09 7.31 3.09
N THR A 44 -2.99 8.24 2.75
CA THR A 44 -3.03 8.87 1.44
C THR A 44 -1.68 9.49 1.10
N PHE A 45 -1.14 9.16 -0.07
CA PHE A 45 0.14 9.72 -0.55
C PHE A 45 -0.10 10.92 -1.46
N PHE A 46 -0.90 10.75 -2.51
CA PHE A 46 -1.22 11.83 -3.46
C PHE A 46 -2.63 12.36 -3.20
N ASP A 47 -2.78 13.69 -3.21
CA ASP A 47 -4.11 14.30 -3.17
C ASP A 47 -4.75 14.23 -4.58
N MET A 48 -5.97 14.79 -4.72
CA MET A 48 -6.70 14.73 -6.00
C MET A 48 -6.02 15.53 -7.13
N PHE A 49 -5.05 16.37 -6.80
CA PHE A 49 -4.29 17.16 -7.78
C PHE A 49 -2.91 16.54 -8.04
N GLY A 50 -2.61 15.38 -7.48
CA GLY A 50 -1.32 14.72 -7.65
C GLY A 50 -0.21 15.25 -6.75
N ASN A 51 -0.53 16.11 -5.79
CA ASN A 51 0.44 16.65 -4.84
C ASN A 51 0.61 15.74 -3.64
N CYS A 52 1.78 15.76 -3.03
CA CYS A 52 2.03 14.97 -1.82
C CYS A 52 2.93 15.75 -0.85
N ASP A 53 2.70 15.50 0.43
CA ASP A 53 3.55 16.00 1.50
C ASP A 53 4.46 14.85 1.93
N VAL A 54 5.57 14.70 1.21
CA VAL A 54 6.49 13.57 1.42
C VAL A 54 7.04 13.52 2.84
N PRO A 55 7.54 14.62 3.43
CA PRO A 55 8.07 14.57 4.80
C PRO A 55 7.05 14.05 5.82
N THR A 56 5.81 14.53 5.74
CA THR A 56 4.76 14.09 6.66
C THR A 56 4.39 12.63 6.45
N TRP A 57 4.23 12.21 5.19
CA TRP A 57 3.90 10.83 4.88
C TRP A 57 5.02 9.89 5.31
N LEU A 58 6.26 10.25 5.00
CA LEU A 58 7.42 9.43 5.33
C LEU A 58 7.59 9.30 6.85
N SER A 59 7.32 10.35 7.61
CA SER A 59 7.35 10.32 9.06
C SER A 59 6.37 9.27 9.62
N LYS A 60 5.15 9.22 9.06
CA LYS A 60 4.16 8.21 9.46
C LYS A 60 4.61 6.81 9.06
N PHE A 61 5.16 6.68 7.85
CA PHE A 61 5.66 5.40 7.35
C PHE A 61 6.75 4.85 8.28
N GLU A 62 7.68 5.68 8.69
CA GLU A 62 8.79 5.28 9.57
C GLU A 62 8.32 4.84 10.95
N LYS A 63 7.18 5.33 11.41
CA LYS A 63 6.58 4.87 12.68
C LYS A 63 6.04 3.46 12.58
N LEU A 64 5.58 3.04 11.40
CA LEU A 64 5.02 1.72 11.18
C LEU A 64 6.08 0.70 10.77
N VAL A 65 7.08 1.13 10.00
CA VAL A 65 8.10 0.25 9.41
C VAL A 65 9.41 0.48 10.15
N LYS A 66 9.80 -0.50 10.94
CA LYS A 66 10.90 -0.35 11.91
C LYS A 66 12.28 -0.69 11.34
N SER A 67 12.34 -1.42 10.23
CA SER A 67 13.63 -1.74 9.60
C SER A 67 13.51 -1.67 8.08
N LYS A 68 14.64 -1.54 7.43
CA LYS A 68 14.67 -1.38 5.96
C LYS A 68 14.33 -2.67 5.22
N ASP A 69 14.40 -3.82 5.87
CA ASP A 69 14.09 -5.13 5.28
C ASP A 69 12.74 -5.69 5.73
N GLN A 70 11.97 -4.95 6.51
CA GLN A 70 10.64 -5.35 6.93
C GLN A 70 9.69 -5.37 5.73
N LEU A 71 8.89 -6.44 5.59
CA LEU A 71 7.92 -6.53 4.52
C LEU A 71 6.81 -5.49 4.69
N VAL A 72 6.56 -4.75 3.61
CA VAL A 72 5.48 -3.77 3.55
C VAL A 72 4.71 -4.01 2.26
N VAL A 73 3.38 -4.04 2.35
CA VAL A 73 2.50 -4.19 1.18
C VAL A 73 1.78 -2.87 0.96
N LEU A 74 1.98 -2.28 -0.20
CA LEU A 74 1.31 -1.04 -0.62
C LEU A 74 0.08 -1.38 -1.46
N ILE A 75 -0.99 -0.62 -1.27
CA ILE A 75 -2.27 -0.86 -1.94
C ILE A 75 -2.76 0.46 -2.57
N CYS A 76 -3.14 0.41 -3.85
CA CYS A 76 -3.83 1.51 -4.50
C CYS A 76 -4.95 0.95 -5.39
N ALA A 77 -5.50 1.76 -6.30
CA ALA A 77 -6.64 1.31 -7.11
C ALA A 77 -6.23 0.29 -8.17
N HIS A 78 -5.13 0.55 -8.91
CA HIS A 78 -4.70 -0.25 -10.06
C HIS A 78 -3.20 -0.55 -10.08
N ALA A 79 -2.53 -0.44 -8.95
CA ALA A 79 -1.08 -0.69 -8.79
C ALA A 79 -0.16 0.34 -9.46
N ASN A 80 -0.69 1.46 -9.95
CA ASN A 80 0.13 2.51 -10.60
C ASN A 80 0.78 3.44 -9.57
N ARG A 81 0.00 3.95 -8.63
CA ARG A 81 0.53 4.83 -7.57
C ARG A 81 1.51 4.09 -6.68
N THR A 82 1.22 2.84 -6.36
CA THR A 82 2.08 2.04 -5.49
C THR A 82 3.42 1.74 -6.13
N ARG A 83 3.48 1.57 -7.46
CA ARG A 83 4.75 1.38 -8.15
C ARG A 83 5.65 2.60 -7.99
N THR A 84 5.10 3.80 -8.18
CA THR A 84 5.84 5.05 -8.03
C THR A 84 6.33 5.24 -6.60
N ILE A 85 5.46 4.99 -5.61
CA ILE A 85 5.81 5.15 -4.20
C ILE A 85 6.86 4.11 -3.79
N ALA A 86 6.70 2.86 -4.24
CA ALA A 86 7.66 1.80 -3.96
C ALA A 86 9.05 2.13 -4.50
N ASP A 87 9.12 2.61 -5.75
CA ASP A 87 10.39 3.01 -6.35
C ASP A 87 11.07 4.11 -5.55
N PHE A 88 10.30 5.08 -5.08
CA PHE A 88 10.81 6.15 -4.22
C PHE A 88 11.40 5.58 -2.91
N LEU A 89 10.65 4.69 -2.25
CA LEU A 89 11.11 4.09 -0.99
C LEU A 89 12.37 3.25 -1.19
N ILE A 90 12.43 2.49 -2.27
CA ILE A 90 13.56 1.61 -2.57
C ILE A 90 14.80 2.42 -2.97
N GLN A 91 14.64 3.32 -3.92
CA GLN A 91 15.79 4.03 -4.51
C GLN A 91 16.29 5.17 -3.64
N ASN A 92 15.41 5.88 -2.96
CA ASN A 92 15.78 7.06 -2.20
C ASN A 92 15.92 6.81 -0.71
N HIS A 93 15.33 5.74 -0.17
CA HIS A 93 15.33 5.48 1.27
C HIS A 93 15.82 4.08 1.65
N GLY A 94 16.27 3.30 0.68
CA GLY A 94 16.97 2.03 0.94
C GLY A 94 16.13 0.89 1.48
N TYR A 95 14.80 0.95 1.33
CA TYR A 95 13.93 -0.16 1.72
C TYR A 95 14.11 -1.32 0.75
N THR A 96 14.20 -2.55 1.25
CA THR A 96 14.56 -3.70 0.44
C THR A 96 13.46 -4.75 0.30
N ASN A 97 12.31 -4.55 0.95
CA ASN A 97 11.25 -5.56 0.96
C ASN A 97 9.87 -4.92 0.81
N ILE A 98 9.70 -4.18 -0.29
CA ILE A 98 8.45 -3.49 -0.61
C ILE A 98 7.68 -4.31 -1.64
N ALA A 99 6.42 -4.63 -1.32
CA ALA A 99 5.51 -5.30 -2.22
C ALA A 99 4.29 -4.42 -2.46
N HIS A 100 3.51 -4.75 -3.49
CA HIS A 100 2.24 -4.10 -3.69
C HIS A 100 1.21 -5.10 -4.23
N LEU A 101 -0.07 -4.79 -4.00
CA LEU A 101 -1.18 -5.61 -4.45
C LEU A 101 -1.30 -5.51 -5.98
N GLU A 102 -1.07 -6.63 -6.66
CA GLU A 102 -1.16 -6.72 -8.11
C GLU A 102 -2.57 -6.37 -8.58
N GLY A 103 -2.65 -5.42 -9.49
CA GLY A 103 -3.94 -4.92 -10.00
C GLY A 103 -4.72 -4.04 -9.02
N GLY A 104 -4.24 -3.87 -7.80
CA GLY A 104 -4.83 -2.99 -6.80
C GLY A 104 -6.20 -3.45 -6.30
N ILE A 105 -6.92 -2.55 -5.66
CA ILE A 105 -8.27 -2.82 -5.12
C ILE A 105 -9.23 -3.25 -6.23
N ALA A 106 -9.09 -2.73 -7.45
CA ALA A 106 -9.95 -3.15 -8.57
C ALA A 106 -9.88 -4.67 -8.78
N ASN A 107 -8.67 -5.22 -8.79
CA ASN A 107 -8.47 -6.66 -8.94
C ASN A 107 -9.00 -7.44 -7.73
N TRP A 108 -8.76 -6.91 -6.53
CA TRP A 108 -9.27 -7.50 -5.28
C TRP A 108 -10.78 -7.67 -5.32
N LEU A 109 -11.49 -6.61 -5.72
CA LEU A 109 -12.95 -6.63 -5.81
C LEU A 109 -13.46 -7.50 -6.95
N ASP A 110 -12.76 -7.51 -8.10
CA ASP A 110 -13.11 -8.37 -9.23
C ASP A 110 -13.09 -9.86 -8.86
N GLU A 111 -12.24 -10.24 -7.91
CA GLU A 111 -12.16 -11.60 -7.40
C GLU A 111 -13.19 -11.89 -6.30
N GLY A 112 -14.04 -10.91 -5.98
CA GLY A 112 -15.08 -11.09 -4.97
C GLY A 112 -14.56 -11.08 -3.54
N ARG A 113 -13.37 -10.53 -3.30
CA ARG A 113 -12.78 -10.48 -1.96
C ARG A 113 -13.34 -9.31 -1.16
N GLU A 114 -13.43 -9.49 0.15
CA GLU A 114 -14.10 -8.53 1.02
C GLU A 114 -13.22 -7.34 1.40
N THR A 115 -13.88 -6.19 1.59
CA THR A 115 -13.28 -5.00 2.20
C THR A 115 -14.09 -4.62 3.42
N VAL A 116 -13.53 -3.73 4.24
CA VAL A 116 -14.19 -3.22 5.45
C VAL A 116 -14.27 -1.70 5.38
N PHE A 117 -15.28 -1.15 6.04
CA PHE A 117 -15.50 0.31 6.12
C PHE A 117 -15.26 0.74 7.56
N ASN A 118 -14.15 1.42 7.77
CA ASN A 118 -13.77 1.91 9.12
C ASN A 118 -13.89 3.42 9.23
#